data_836616325779788b2fe66c429aaf2a7c
#
_entry.id   836616325779788b2fe66c429aaf2a7c
#
_cell.length_a   1.000
_cell.length_b   1.000
_cell.length_c   1.000
_cell.angle_alpha   90.00
_cell.angle_beta   90.00
_cell.angle_gamma   90.00
#
_symmetry.space_group_name_H-M   'P 1'
#
loop_
_entity.id
_entity.type
_entity.pdbx_description
1 polymer ?
#
loop_
_entity_poly.entity_id
_entity_poly.type
_entity_poly.pdbx_seq_one_letter_code
_entity_poly.pdbx_strand_id
1 'polypeptide(L)'
;MKKIFISSFLLLALSLGSRAQDMYYAQTLSRNNYYGTARSMALGGAMTALGGDLGSIAVNPAGSAVAGYGQFTITPGLLNAGSNTCYSADGSDNYGSPFKTNRSKFNLSNVGLVMVFDTYDSSWLNWFTIGFVANNTNSFLNYSTGRGTNSSTSFLGSLAAGARGMASADMPRDLYAGFAANQFGEFGPAGSGNYVGSNERLDPTERYHYLPATIDQAAMYNTYGSKTDLAFNFGFNVQDSFYFGFNLGTPVLNYHRQDVFTESSGGNSGAFPVIFTYENQDRTIAYETTNYLNSSNTYSLNTSGAGINARFGFIALPTKNLRVGAAIQTPTLYTIKEEWVYSASSSYENSAFNGSARSSIGQTTYNLRTPYTVDAGVAYTLPGVGLLSLDYELMDYSVMKYSDTEVYSYFDTANWARENIVNRTFCGVSHSLRAGIEAKPLPELSLRAGYSFVTNPEKYWTDASGARVTAETVQFRGDTSVIAQDLISSSYYKDVTHAFSLGAGYSSPGSFFADIAVRLTKYPVTYYSPYYYGAYDALDKDGRSLGVGAPVEKIEHNVIDLLLTFGWRF
;
A
#
# COMPACT_ATOMS: atom_id res chain seq x y z
N MET A 1 2.27 19.03 -31.98
CA MET A 1 1.75 17.76 -31.45
C MET A 1 2.52 17.45 -30.17
N LYS A 2 1.96 17.82 -29.04
CA LYS A 2 2.55 17.54 -27.72
C LYS A 2 2.11 16.13 -27.34
N LYS A 3 3.01 15.16 -27.40
CA LYS A 3 2.81 13.85 -26.77
C LYS A 3 2.94 14.06 -25.27
N ILE A 4 1.81 14.18 -24.58
CA ILE A 4 1.75 14.08 -23.13
C ILE A 4 1.85 12.59 -22.83
N PHE A 5 3.04 12.15 -22.42
CA PHE A 5 3.21 10.81 -21.86
C PHE A 5 2.57 10.79 -20.48
N ILE A 6 1.53 9.99 -20.35
CA ILE A 6 0.88 9.68 -19.08
C ILE A 6 1.88 8.90 -18.26
N SER A 7 2.31 9.48 -17.17
CA SER A 7 3.23 8.87 -16.23
C SER A 7 2.54 8.74 -14.90
N SER A 8 2.27 7.55 -14.56
CA SER A 8 2.14 6.91 -13.24
C SER A 8 1.28 5.66 -13.39
N PHE A 9 1.78 4.70 -14.18
CA PHE A 9 1.22 3.36 -14.22
C PHE A 9 1.69 2.61 -12.97
N LEU A 10 0.83 2.44 -12.00
CA LEU A 10 0.99 1.37 -11.03
C LEU A 10 0.55 0.06 -11.72
N LEU A 11 1.36 -0.41 -12.66
CA LEU A 11 1.25 -1.75 -13.18
C LEU A 11 1.69 -2.72 -12.09
N LEU A 12 0.74 -3.19 -11.33
CA LEU A 12 0.93 -4.43 -10.59
C LEU A 12 0.94 -5.55 -11.61
N ALA A 13 2.09 -5.72 -12.26
CA ALA A 13 2.34 -6.86 -13.08
C ALA A 13 2.22 -8.12 -12.22
N LEU A 14 1.32 -8.98 -12.57
CA LEU A 14 1.42 -10.40 -12.27
C LEU A 14 2.68 -10.88 -13.02
N SER A 15 3.85 -10.80 -12.39
CA SER A 15 5.12 -11.07 -13.02
C SER A 15 5.42 -12.56 -13.06
N LEU A 16 5.98 -13.01 -14.15
CA LEU A 16 6.63 -14.31 -14.29
C LEU A 16 7.57 -14.56 -13.10
N GLY A 17 7.30 -15.59 -12.30
CA GLY A 17 8.05 -15.87 -11.08
C GLY A 17 7.68 -14.88 -9.97
N SER A 18 6.37 -14.74 -9.71
CA SER A 18 5.78 -13.76 -8.82
C SER A 18 6.39 -13.80 -7.43
N ARG A 19 7.31 -12.89 -7.18
CA ARG A 19 7.56 -12.40 -5.84
C ARG A 19 6.72 -11.13 -5.71
N ALA A 20 5.83 -11.10 -4.71
CA ALA A 20 5.06 -9.90 -4.37
C ALA A 20 5.97 -8.78 -3.85
N GLN A 21 7.27 -9.03 -3.75
CA GLN A 21 8.28 -8.19 -3.13
C GLN A 21 8.89 -7.24 -4.17
N ASP A 22 8.15 -6.20 -4.48
CA ASP A 22 8.63 -5.08 -5.29
C ASP A 22 8.93 -3.83 -4.43
N MET A 23 9.37 -2.78 -5.09
CA MET A 23 9.65 -1.49 -4.47
C MET A 23 8.40 -0.88 -3.80
N TYR A 24 7.25 -0.95 -4.45
CA TYR A 24 5.99 -0.37 -3.96
C TYR A 24 5.47 -1.11 -2.73
N TYR A 25 5.69 -2.43 -2.70
CA TYR A 25 5.34 -3.24 -1.56
C TYR A 25 6.23 -2.95 -0.36
N ALA A 26 7.57 -2.82 -0.56
CA ALA A 26 8.48 -2.38 0.48
C ALA A 26 8.08 -1.01 1.06
N GLN A 27 7.71 -0.05 0.20
CA GLN A 27 7.20 1.26 0.62
C GLN A 27 5.91 1.14 1.43
N THR A 28 4.95 0.30 0.98
CA THR A 28 3.66 0.09 1.64
C THR A 28 3.85 -0.44 3.07
N LEU A 29 4.71 -1.45 3.25
CA LEU A 29 5.01 -2.02 4.57
C LEU A 29 5.82 -1.06 5.46
N SER A 30 6.67 -0.22 4.86
CA SER A 30 7.51 0.74 5.58
C SER A 30 6.75 1.99 6.03
N ARG A 31 5.73 2.44 5.29
CA ARG A 31 4.99 3.68 5.55
C ARG A 31 4.33 3.70 6.93
N ASN A 32 4.44 4.84 7.63
CA ASN A 32 3.77 5.12 8.89
C ASN A 32 2.75 6.26 8.70
N ASN A 33 1.54 6.07 9.22
CA ASN A 33 0.45 7.05 9.21
C ASN A 33 0.13 7.59 10.62
N TYR A 34 0.83 7.20 11.67
CA TYR A 34 0.68 7.57 13.08
C TYR A 34 -0.76 7.94 13.48
N TYR A 35 -1.54 6.96 13.90
CA TYR A 35 -2.91 7.23 14.37
C TYR A 35 -2.87 7.80 15.79
N GLY A 36 -2.18 7.14 16.73
CA GLY A 36 -2.00 7.62 18.10
C GLY A 36 -3.31 7.85 18.85
N THR A 37 -3.30 8.86 19.71
CA THR A 37 -4.50 9.36 20.43
C THR A 37 -5.30 10.33 19.57
N ALA A 38 -6.57 10.59 19.93
CA ALA A 38 -7.40 11.59 19.25
C ALA A 38 -6.77 13.00 19.35
N ARG A 39 -6.12 13.34 20.47
CA ARG A 39 -5.39 14.62 20.60
C ARG A 39 -4.25 14.72 19.60
N SER A 40 -3.40 13.69 19.52
CA SER A 40 -2.28 13.65 18.56
C SER A 40 -2.78 13.79 17.12
N MET A 41 -3.82 13.04 16.75
CA MET A 41 -4.39 13.09 15.41
C MET A 41 -5.02 14.46 15.10
N ALA A 42 -5.74 15.05 16.06
CA ALA A 42 -6.36 16.36 15.88
C ALA A 42 -5.36 17.50 15.64
N LEU A 43 -4.13 17.36 16.17
CA LEU A 43 -3.01 18.27 15.95
C LEU A 43 -2.19 17.93 14.68
N GLY A 44 -2.74 17.13 13.76
CA GLY A 44 -2.04 16.73 12.55
C GLY A 44 -0.84 15.82 12.77
N GLY A 45 -0.63 15.29 13.99
CA GLY A 45 0.54 14.53 14.40
C GLY A 45 1.76 15.38 14.76
N ALA A 46 1.63 16.72 14.90
CA ALA A 46 2.70 17.65 15.25
C ALA A 46 3.06 17.57 16.75
N MET A 47 3.71 16.47 17.15
CA MET A 47 3.93 16.09 18.55
C MET A 47 5.40 16.02 18.96
N THR A 48 6.34 16.26 18.04
CA THR A 48 7.79 16.10 18.27
C THR A 48 8.32 16.97 19.43
N ALA A 49 7.83 18.21 19.56
CA ALA A 49 8.22 19.12 20.63
C ALA A 49 7.18 19.23 21.76
N LEU A 50 5.95 18.73 21.57
CA LEU A 50 4.86 18.90 22.54
C LEU A 50 4.97 17.98 23.74
N GLY A 51 5.01 16.67 23.51
CA GLY A 51 4.95 15.68 24.58
C GLY A 51 3.66 15.71 25.40
N GLY A 52 3.66 15.00 26.54
CA GLY A 52 2.56 14.97 27.50
C GLY A 52 1.30 14.25 27.03
N ASP A 53 1.41 13.43 25.99
CA ASP A 53 0.34 12.59 25.41
C ASP A 53 0.91 11.24 24.99
N LEU A 54 0.20 10.14 25.24
CA LEU A 54 0.73 8.80 24.96
C LEU A 54 0.89 8.53 23.44
N GLY A 55 0.11 9.22 22.59
CA GLY A 55 0.32 9.21 21.15
C GLY A 55 1.64 9.85 20.71
N SER A 56 2.18 10.82 21.49
CA SER A 56 3.45 11.50 21.20
C SER A 56 4.66 10.58 21.34
N ILE A 57 4.58 9.54 22.16
CA ILE A 57 5.68 8.60 22.44
C ILE A 57 6.12 7.88 21.16
N ALA A 58 5.20 7.64 20.22
CA ALA A 58 5.53 7.04 18.93
C ALA A 58 6.32 7.99 18.01
N VAL A 59 6.24 9.30 18.24
CA VAL A 59 6.95 10.33 17.47
C VAL A 59 8.24 10.75 18.19
N ASN A 60 8.13 11.10 19.49
CA ASN A 60 9.28 11.49 20.33
C ASN A 60 9.15 10.83 21.72
N PRO A 61 10.02 9.85 22.06
CA PRO A 61 9.95 9.15 23.34
C PRO A 61 10.14 10.03 24.59
N ALA A 62 10.80 11.21 24.46
CA ALA A 62 10.93 12.17 25.54
C ALA A 62 9.57 12.74 26.01
N GLY A 63 8.54 12.61 25.14
CA GLY A 63 7.20 13.11 25.43
C GLY A 63 6.54 12.49 26.67
N SER A 64 6.93 11.29 27.10
CA SER A 64 6.44 10.64 28.31
C SER A 64 6.82 11.40 29.59
N ALA A 65 8.02 11.97 29.61
CA ALA A 65 8.54 12.66 30.78
C ALA A 65 8.02 14.11 30.94
N VAL A 66 7.32 14.65 29.93
CA VAL A 66 6.85 16.04 29.94
C VAL A 66 5.67 16.25 30.89
N ALA A 67 4.83 15.22 31.11
CA ALA A 67 3.57 15.36 31.81
C ALA A 67 3.72 15.46 33.36
N GLY A 68 4.71 14.78 33.95
CA GLY A 68 4.92 14.75 35.39
C GLY A 68 3.86 13.98 36.20
N TYR A 69 3.01 13.17 35.55
CA TYR A 69 2.00 12.31 36.18
C TYR A 69 1.84 11.02 35.36
N GLY A 70 1.41 9.96 36.05
CA GLY A 70 1.05 8.71 35.40
C GLY A 70 -0.20 8.85 34.55
N GLN A 71 -0.27 8.11 33.46
CA GLN A 71 -1.38 8.20 32.50
C GLN A 71 -1.70 6.84 31.90
N PHE A 72 -2.99 6.55 31.77
CA PHE A 72 -3.52 5.44 30.97
C PHE A 72 -4.41 5.99 29.87
N THR A 73 -4.33 5.45 28.66
CA THR A 73 -5.21 5.79 27.54
C THR A 73 -5.66 4.56 26.77
N ILE A 74 -6.89 4.65 26.22
CA ILE A 74 -7.42 3.73 25.22
C ILE A 74 -8.11 4.55 24.12
N THR A 75 -7.82 4.24 22.86
CA THR A 75 -8.31 5.00 21.71
C THR A 75 -8.92 4.07 20.66
N PRO A 76 -10.22 3.71 20.78
CA PRO A 76 -10.96 3.10 19.69
C PRO A 76 -11.15 4.10 18.54
N GLY A 77 -11.29 3.57 17.33
CA GLY A 77 -11.50 4.37 16.13
C GLY A 77 -12.28 3.65 15.06
N LEU A 78 -12.87 4.42 14.16
CA LEU A 78 -13.53 3.95 12.96
C LEU A 78 -12.87 4.61 11.74
N LEU A 79 -12.40 3.78 10.82
CA LEU A 79 -11.80 4.20 9.56
C LEU A 79 -12.77 3.92 8.43
N ASN A 80 -12.95 4.87 7.52
CA ASN A 80 -13.73 4.71 6.30
C ASN A 80 -12.87 5.07 5.09
N ALA A 81 -12.55 4.08 4.26
CA ALA A 81 -11.87 4.27 2.98
C ALA A 81 -12.91 4.42 1.88
N GLY A 82 -12.86 5.52 1.14
CA GLY A 82 -13.67 5.78 -0.03
C GLY A 82 -12.81 5.92 -1.29
N SER A 83 -13.29 5.41 -2.42
CA SER A 83 -12.64 5.63 -3.70
C SER A 83 -13.64 5.98 -4.81
N ASN A 84 -13.16 6.79 -5.76
CA ASN A 84 -13.80 7.04 -7.05
C ASN A 84 -12.89 6.44 -8.13
N THR A 85 -13.39 5.43 -8.85
CA THR A 85 -12.61 4.75 -9.89
C THR A 85 -13.22 5.01 -11.25
N CYS A 86 -12.45 5.53 -12.19
CA CYS A 86 -12.82 5.74 -13.58
C CYS A 86 -12.06 4.75 -14.46
N TYR A 87 -12.75 4.11 -15.39
CA TYR A 87 -12.20 3.10 -16.28
C TYR A 87 -11.96 3.68 -17.67
N SER A 88 -10.82 3.35 -18.28
CA SER A 88 -10.48 3.61 -19.69
C SER A 88 -10.17 2.28 -20.37
N ALA A 89 -10.90 1.96 -21.43
CA ALA A 89 -10.79 0.67 -22.13
C ALA A 89 -9.49 0.50 -22.91
N ASP A 90 -8.91 1.59 -23.39
CA ASP A 90 -7.74 1.64 -24.25
C ASP A 90 -6.50 2.28 -23.60
N GLY A 91 -6.58 2.55 -22.31
CA GLY A 91 -5.51 3.22 -21.57
C GLY A 91 -5.30 4.69 -21.93
N SER A 92 -6.19 5.28 -22.73
CA SER A 92 -6.18 6.71 -23.03
C SER A 92 -6.71 7.55 -21.87
N ASP A 93 -6.60 8.89 -21.98
CA ASP A 93 -7.19 9.82 -21.00
C ASP A 93 -8.73 9.92 -21.06
N ASN A 94 -9.38 9.10 -21.89
CA ASN A 94 -10.83 9.08 -22.04
C ASN A 94 -11.46 8.13 -21.02
N TYR A 95 -11.67 8.62 -19.81
CA TYR A 95 -12.23 7.85 -18.71
C TYR A 95 -13.76 7.92 -18.70
N GLY A 96 -14.40 6.77 -18.44
CA GLY A 96 -15.83 6.67 -18.19
C GLY A 96 -16.26 7.31 -16.86
N SER A 97 -17.54 7.17 -16.55
CA SER A 97 -18.12 7.71 -15.30
C SER A 97 -17.50 7.05 -14.07
N PRO A 98 -17.27 7.80 -12.98
CA PRO A 98 -16.67 7.27 -11.78
C PRO A 98 -17.61 6.27 -11.07
N PHE A 99 -17.08 5.14 -10.69
CA PHE A 99 -17.71 4.17 -9.78
C PHE A 99 -17.22 4.44 -8.36
N LYS A 100 -18.18 4.67 -7.44
CA LYS A 100 -17.87 5.00 -6.04
C LYS A 100 -17.96 3.77 -5.17
N THR A 101 -16.95 3.56 -4.34
CA THR A 101 -16.92 2.50 -3.34
C THR A 101 -16.50 3.04 -2.00
N ASN A 102 -16.94 2.38 -0.92
CA ASN A 102 -16.46 2.67 0.42
C ASN A 102 -16.36 1.38 1.26
N ARG A 103 -15.50 1.42 2.25
CA ARG A 103 -15.34 0.35 3.23
C ARG A 103 -14.97 0.92 4.58
N SER A 104 -15.69 0.49 5.62
CA SER A 104 -15.40 0.87 7.00
C SER A 104 -14.69 -0.25 7.75
N LYS A 105 -13.83 0.13 8.69
CA LYS A 105 -13.09 -0.78 9.57
C LYS A 105 -12.98 -0.19 10.96
N PHE A 106 -13.25 -1.01 11.99
CA PHE A 106 -12.92 -0.67 13.37
C PHE A 106 -11.39 -0.79 13.58
N ASN A 107 -10.82 0.14 14.34
CA ASN A 107 -9.40 0.17 14.67
C ASN A 107 -9.20 0.50 16.16
N LEU A 108 -8.22 -0.14 16.80
CA LEU A 108 -7.71 0.27 18.10
C LEU A 108 -6.42 1.04 17.86
N SER A 109 -6.52 2.38 17.89
CA SER A 109 -5.45 3.27 17.43
C SER A 109 -4.34 3.44 18.45
N ASN A 110 -4.69 3.43 19.75
CA ASN A 110 -3.72 3.56 20.84
C ASN A 110 -4.23 2.82 22.10
N VAL A 111 -3.32 2.15 22.77
CA VAL A 111 -3.46 1.75 24.18
C VAL A 111 -2.12 2.03 24.84
N GLY A 112 -2.12 2.73 25.98
CA GLY A 112 -0.86 3.05 26.63
C GLY A 112 -1.00 3.28 28.13
N LEU A 113 0.10 3.02 28.81
CA LEU A 113 0.30 3.25 30.24
C LEU A 113 1.69 3.83 30.44
N VAL A 114 1.77 4.93 31.18
CA VAL A 114 3.04 5.52 31.64
C VAL A 114 2.94 5.76 33.13
N MET A 115 3.97 5.36 33.84
CA MET A 115 4.16 5.61 35.27
C MET A 115 5.32 6.58 35.48
N VAL A 116 5.21 7.46 36.48
CA VAL A 116 6.23 8.44 36.87
C VAL A 116 6.83 8.06 38.20
N PHE A 117 8.13 8.20 38.30
CA PHE A 117 8.91 7.89 39.52
C PHE A 117 9.76 9.10 39.88
N ASP A 118 9.42 9.76 40.98
CA ASP A 118 10.16 10.91 41.51
C ASP A 118 11.53 10.52 42.06
N THR A 119 12.51 11.39 41.86
CA THR A 119 13.89 11.18 42.34
C THR A 119 14.22 12.23 43.40
N TYR A 120 13.61 12.11 44.58
CA TYR A 120 13.63 13.09 45.66
C TYR A 120 15.02 13.57 46.11
N ASP A 121 16.05 12.76 45.91
CA ASP A 121 17.43 13.05 46.34
C ASP A 121 18.38 13.50 45.22
N SER A 122 17.87 13.62 43.98
CA SER A 122 18.69 13.98 42.82
C SER A 122 18.64 15.49 42.53
N SER A 123 19.79 16.12 42.45
CA SER A 123 19.90 17.56 42.14
C SER A 123 19.72 17.87 40.64
N TRP A 124 19.74 16.87 39.76
CA TRP A 124 19.71 17.07 38.32
C TRP A 124 18.57 16.34 37.61
N LEU A 125 18.05 15.24 38.17
CA LEU A 125 16.96 14.43 37.63
C LEU A 125 15.74 14.62 38.53
N ASN A 126 14.66 15.24 38.04
CA ASN A 126 13.42 15.44 38.80
C ASN A 126 12.61 14.17 38.91
N TRP A 127 12.39 13.50 37.78
CA TRP A 127 11.71 12.19 37.70
C TRP A 127 12.12 11.43 36.45
N PHE A 128 11.85 10.15 36.45
CA PHE A 128 11.89 9.32 35.25
C PHE A 128 10.54 8.61 35.03
N THR A 129 10.30 8.21 33.78
CA THR A 129 9.08 7.50 33.41
C THR A 129 9.39 6.13 32.83
N ILE A 130 8.50 5.17 33.09
CA ILE A 130 8.47 3.87 32.43
C ILE A 130 7.09 3.72 31.80
N GLY A 131 7.04 3.36 30.53
CA GLY A 131 5.81 3.25 29.79
C GLY A 131 5.76 2.04 28.87
N PHE A 132 4.55 1.62 28.59
CA PHE A 132 4.24 0.69 27.52
C PHE A 132 3.13 1.29 26.66
N VAL A 133 3.36 1.37 25.35
CA VAL A 133 2.40 1.96 24.41
C VAL A 133 2.30 1.09 23.17
N ALA A 134 1.08 0.75 22.80
CA ALA A 134 0.73 0.14 21.54
C ALA A 134 0.08 1.21 20.64
N ASN A 135 0.76 1.63 19.59
CA ASN A 135 0.26 2.59 18.61
C ASN A 135 0.06 1.93 17.26
N ASN A 136 -1.15 2.03 16.71
CA ASN A 136 -1.38 1.66 15.32
C ASN A 136 -0.70 2.70 14.41
N THR A 137 0.14 2.25 13.48
CA THR A 137 0.90 3.10 12.56
C THR A 137 0.49 2.91 11.11
N ASN A 138 -0.33 1.90 10.77
CA ASN A 138 -0.96 1.76 9.47
C ASN A 138 -2.13 0.77 9.54
N SER A 139 -3.22 1.05 8.85
CA SER A 139 -4.39 0.17 8.71
C SER A 139 -4.42 -0.58 7.39
N PHE A 140 -3.58 -0.16 6.42
CA PHE A 140 -3.54 -0.65 5.04
C PHE A 140 -4.91 -0.61 4.33
N LEU A 141 -5.87 0.14 4.86
CA LEU A 141 -7.23 0.13 4.36
C LEU A 141 -7.33 0.87 3.03
N ASN A 142 -7.57 0.11 1.97
CA ASN A 142 -7.91 0.61 0.64
C ASN A 142 -8.94 -0.34 0.02
N TYR A 143 -9.96 0.25 -0.59
CA TYR A 143 -10.99 -0.50 -1.31
C TYR A 143 -11.45 0.28 -2.53
N SER A 144 -11.24 -0.30 -3.71
CA SER A 144 -11.67 0.31 -4.96
C SER A 144 -12.27 -0.74 -5.90
N THR A 145 -13.19 -0.29 -6.74
CA THR A 145 -13.76 -1.10 -7.82
C THR A 145 -13.94 -0.21 -9.04
N GLY A 146 -13.34 -0.61 -10.14
CA GLY A 146 -13.56 -0.04 -11.46
C GLY A 146 -14.47 -0.94 -12.29
N ARG A 147 -15.23 -0.33 -13.19
CA ARG A 147 -16.10 -1.04 -14.14
C ARG A 147 -16.13 -0.31 -15.47
N GLY A 148 -16.18 -1.08 -16.55
CA GLY A 148 -16.33 -0.54 -17.88
C GLY A 148 -16.58 -1.62 -18.91
N THR A 149 -16.71 -1.19 -20.14
CA THR A 149 -16.84 -2.08 -21.30
C THR A 149 -15.58 -2.00 -22.16
N ASN A 150 -15.21 -3.09 -22.80
CA ASN A 150 -14.07 -3.16 -23.70
C ASN A 150 -14.48 -3.92 -24.98
N SER A 151 -14.13 -3.34 -26.13
CA SER A 151 -14.40 -3.94 -27.44
C SER A 151 -13.13 -4.33 -28.21
N SER A 152 -11.96 -4.13 -27.60
CA SER A 152 -10.67 -4.24 -28.27
C SER A 152 -9.74 -5.26 -27.63
N THR A 153 -9.74 -5.34 -26.28
CA THR A 153 -8.82 -6.17 -25.52
C THR A 153 -9.53 -7.00 -24.47
N SER A 154 -8.97 -8.17 -24.13
CA SER A 154 -9.48 -9.09 -23.14
C SER A 154 -8.41 -9.45 -22.12
N PHE A 155 -8.80 -9.60 -20.85
CA PHE A 155 -7.92 -10.14 -19.82
C PHE A 155 -7.56 -11.60 -20.13
N LEU A 156 -8.52 -12.42 -20.62
CA LEU A 156 -8.25 -13.81 -20.99
C LEU A 156 -7.26 -13.87 -22.16
N GLY A 157 -7.36 -12.95 -23.12
CA GLY A 157 -6.38 -12.80 -24.20
C GLY A 157 -5.01 -12.40 -23.66
N SER A 158 -4.94 -11.55 -22.64
CA SER A 158 -3.66 -11.19 -22.00
C SER A 158 -3.01 -12.37 -21.27
N LEU A 159 -3.81 -13.25 -20.62
CA LEU A 159 -3.32 -14.51 -20.05
C LEU A 159 -2.79 -15.45 -21.14
N ALA A 160 -3.54 -15.61 -22.22
CA ALA A 160 -3.14 -16.43 -23.37
C ALA A 160 -1.81 -15.91 -23.99
N ALA A 161 -1.67 -14.59 -24.16
CA ALA A 161 -0.44 -13.96 -24.62
C ALA A 161 0.73 -14.24 -23.67
N GLY A 162 0.47 -14.20 -22.35
CA GLY A 162 1.45 -14.52 -21.31
C GLY A 162 1.92 -15.96 -21.33
N ALA A 163 1.05 -16.88 -21.68
CA ALA A 163 1.34 -18.30 -21.75
C ALA A 163 2.07 -18.73 -23.04
N ARG A 164 2.15 -17.84 -24.04
CA ARG A 164 2.72 -18.19 -25.36
C ARG A 164 4.11 -18.79 -25.26
N GLY A 165 4.30 -19.91 -25.94
CA GLY A 165 5.57 -20.66 -25.95
C GLY A 165 5.83 -21.52 -24.72
N MET A 166 4.94 -21.55 -23.74
CA MET A 166 5.08 -22.37 -22.55
C MET A 166 4.31 -23.70 -22.69
N ALA A 167 4.86 -24.79 -22.20
CA ALA A 167 4.08 -25.98 -21.94
C ALA A 167 3.21 -25.76 -20.69
N SER A 168 2.02 -26.39 -20.63
CA SER A 168 1.09 -26.21 -19.49
C SER A 168 1.72 -26.58 -18.15
N ALA A 169 2.65 -27.54 -18.13
CA ALA A 169 3.39 -27.95 -16.94
C ALA A 169 4.39 -26.90 -16.43
N ASP A 170 4.84 -26.01 -17.29
CA ASP A 170 5.86 -24.99 -17.00
C ASP A 170 5.22 -23.61 -16.70
N MET A 171 3.89 -23.52 -16.78
CA MET A 171 3.17 -22.27 -16.52
C MET A 171 3.34 -21.82 -15.06
N PRO A 172 3.59 -20.53 -14.82
CA PRO A 172 3.44 -19.94 -13.50
C PRO A 172 2.06 -20.20 -12.89
N ARG A 173 1.95 -20.15 -11.57
CA ARG A 173 0.73 -20.54 -10.81
C ARG A 173 -0.54 -19.80 -11.25
N ASP A 174 -0.43 -18.54 -11.60
CA ASP A 174 -1.50 -17.67 -12.07
C ASP A 174 -2.00 -18.09 -13.46
N LEU A 175 -1.08 -18.25 -14.41
CA LEU A 175 -1.41 -18.74 -15.76
C LEU A 175 -1.97 -20.16 -15.71
N TYR A 176 -1.35 -21.03 -14.91
CA TYR A 176 -1.85 -22.40 -14.74
C TYR A 176 -3.29 -22.44 -14.19
N ALA A 177 -3.61 -21.57 -13.21
CA ALA A 177 -4.96 -21.47 -12.68
C ALA A 177 -5.98 -21.04 -13.76
N GLY A 178 -5.64 -20.07 -14.60
CA GLY A 178 -6.46 -19.64 -15.72
C GLY A 178 -6.65 -20.74 -16.78
N PHE A 179 -5.56 -21.42 -17.15
CA PHE A 179 -5.58 -22.55 -18.08
C PHE A 179 -6.46 -23.69 -17.55
N ALA A 180 -6.24 -24.14 -16.32
CA ALA A 180 -7.00 -25.22 -15.69
C ALA A 180 -8.48 -24.84 -15.42
N ALA A 181 -8.80 -23.55 -15.40
CA ALA A 181 -10.18 -23.05 -15.31
C ALA A 181 -10.84 -22.84 -16.69
N ASN A 182 -10.24 -23.31 -17.78
CA ASN A 182 -10.75 -23.14 -19.15
C ASN A 182 -10.87 -21.66 -19.61
N GLN A 183 -10.10 -20.74 -19.03
CA GLN A 183 -10.15 -19.32 -19.40
C GLN A 183 -9.44 -19.02 -20.72
N PHE A 184 -8.47 -19.84 -21.06
CA PHE A 184 -7.81 -19.85 -22.35
C PHE A 184 -7.37 -21.29 -22.67
N GLY A 185 -7.18 -21.56 -23.94
CA GLY A 185 -6.84 -22.90 -24.41
C GLY A 185 -5.78 -22.86 -25.52
N GLU A 186 -5.08 -23.99 -25.69
CA GLU A 186 -4.12 -24.17 -26.78
C GLU A 186 -4.87 -24.41 -28.09
N PHE A 187 -4.37 -23.86 -29.19
CA PHE A 187 -4.87 -24.08 -30.54
C PHE A 187 -3.74 -24.53 -31.48
N GLY A 188 -4.13 -25.14 -32.62
CA GLY A 188 -3.20 -25.76 -33.54
C GLY A 188 -2.71 -27.13 -33.05
N PRO A 189 -1.51 -27.61 -33.49
CA PRO A 189 -0.95 -28.89 -33.04
C PRO A 189 -0.72 -28.91 -31.54
N ALA A 190 -1.01 -30.04 -30.89
CA ALA A 190 -0.77 -30.23 -29.45
C ALA A 190 0.71 -29.94 -29.09
N GLY A 191 0.92 -29.14 -28.06
CA GLY A 191 2.26 -28.69 -27.64
C GLY A 191 2.84 -27.56 -28.50
N SER A 192 2.02 -26.88 -29.29
CA SER A 192 2.47 -25.72 -30.10
C SER A 192 2.84 -24.52 -29.24
N GLY A 193 2.31 -24.42 -28.01
CA GLY A 193 2.46 -23.27 -27.13
C GLY A 193 1.69 -22.03 -27.64
N ASN A 194 0.74 -22.20 -28.55
CA ASN A 194 -0.14 -21.13 -29.01
C ASN A 194 -1.44 -21.17 -28.22
N TYR A 195 -1.79 -20.04 -27.59
CA TYR A 195 -2.98 -19.95 -26.74
C TYR A 195 -3.90 -18.82 -27.18
N VAL A 196 -5.21 -19.02 -26.97
CA VAL A 196 -6.27 -18.05 -27.25
C VAL A 196 -7.20 -17.93 -26.05
N GLY A 197 -7.65 -16.72 -25.73
CA GLY A 197 -8.64 -16.48 -24.69
C GLY A 197 -10.02 -17.04 -25.07
N SER A 198 -10.73 -17.60 -24.09
CA SER A 198 -12.05 -18.22 -24.34
C SER A 198 -13.13 -17.23 -24.80
N ASN A 199 -12.90 -15.93 -24.65
CA ASN A 199 -13.75 -14.86 -25.16
C ASN A 199 -13.21 -14.24 -26.46
N GLU A 200 -12.16 -14.78 -27.05
CA GLU A 200 -11.59 -14.34 -28.32
C GLU A 200 -11.95 -15.32 -29.46
N ARG A 201 -11.80 -14.85 -30.68
CA ARG A 201 -11.91 -15.65 -31.89
C ARG A 201 -10.59 -15.72 -32.62
N LEU A 202 -10.31 -16.87 -33.20
CA LEU A 202 -9.25 -17.04 -34.19
C LEU A 202 -9.74 -16.58 -35.56
N ASP A 203 -8.85 -15.98 -36.33
CA ASP A 203 -9.11 -15.75 -37.75
C ASP A 203 -9.14 -17.08 -38.52
N PRO A 204 -9.74 -17.14 -39.73
CA PRO A 204 -9.84 -18.38 -40.51
C PRO A 204 -8.50 -19.01 -40.90
N THR A 205 -7.39 -18.26 -40.79
CA THR A 205 -6.03 -18.74 -41.07
C THR A 205 -5.24 -19.11 -39.80
N GLU A 206 -5.87 -19.00 -38.61
CA GLU A 206 -5.26 -19.25 -37.29
C GLU A 206 -3.98 -18.45 -37.01
N ARG A 207 -3.81 -17.30 -37.64
CA ARG A 207 -2.62 -16.47 -37.49
C ARG A 207 -2.71 -15.49 -36.34
N TYR A 208 -3.92 -15.04 -36.00
CA TYR A 208 -4.19 -14.07 -34.94
C TYR A 208 -5.56 -14.31 -34.31
N HIS A 209 -5.77 -13.73 -33.16
CA HIS A 209 -7.04 -13.77 -32.44
C HIS A 209 -7.50 -12.36 -32.10
N TYR A 210 -8.79 -12.17 -31.97
CA TYR A 210 -9.42 -10.88 -31.73
C TYR A 210 -10.69 -11.01 -30.88
N LEU A 211 -11.09 -9.90 -30.23
CA LEU A 211 -12.32 -9.83 -29.47
C LEU A 211 -13.52 -9.63 -30.43
N PRO A 212 -14.48 -10.56 -30.52
CA PRO A 212 -15.54 -10.50 -31.55
C PRO A 212 -16.64 -9.49 -31.24
N ALA A 213 -16.81 -9.10 -29.98
CA ALA A 213 -17.82 -8.15 -29.50
C ALA A 213 -17.36 -7.47 -28.20
N THR A 214 -18.15 -6.51 -27.74
CA THR A 214 -17.91 -5.82 -26.48
C THR A 214 -18.15 -6.75 -25.29
N ILE A 215 -17.26 -6.70 -24.31
CA ILE A 215 -17.34 -7.39 -23.02
C ILE A 215 -17.46 -6.37 -21.88
N ASP A 216 -18.10 -6.78 -20.77
CA ASP A 216 -18.09 -6.05 -19.52
C ASP A 216 -16.88 -6.47 -18.69
N GLN A 217 -16.17 -5.52 -18.12
CA GLN A 217 -15.01 -5.72 -17.26
C GLN A 217 -15.19 -5.04 -15.91
N ALA A 218 -14.76 -5.70 -14.83
CA ALA A 218 -14.68 -5.08 -13.52
C ALA A 218 -13.43 -5.58 -12.76
N ALA A 219 -12.74 -4.64 -12.11
CA ALA A 219 -11.64 -4.93 -11.23
C ALA A 219 -11.92 -4.41 -9.81
N MET A 220 -11.62 -5.22 -8.81
CA MET A 220 -11.74 -4.87 -7.40
C MET A 220 -10.38 -5.04 -6.74
N TYR A 221 -9.94 -3.99 -6.06
CA TYR A 221 -8.72 -4.00 -5.23
C TYR A 221 -9.10 -3.76 -3.79
N ASN A 222 -8.70 -4.68 -2.94
CA ASN A 222 -9.03 -4.65 -1.54
C ASN A 222 -7.78 -4.95 -0.71
N THR A 223 -7.31 -3.95 0.04
CA THR A 223 -6.26 -4.15 1.02
C THR A 223 -6.73 -3.74 2.41
N TYR A 224 -6.29 -4.46 3.41
CA TYR A 224 -6.56 -4.17 4.82
C TYR A 224 -5.56 -4.89 5.71
N GLY A 225 -5.50 -4.48 6.96
CA GLY A 225 -4.59 -5.09 7.91
C GLY A 225 -4.34 -4.16 9.09
N SER A 226 -3.21 -4.30 9.73
CA SER A 226 -2.73 -3.39 10.77
C SER A 226 -1.22 -3.48 10.89
N LYS A 227 -0.60 -2.34 11.15
CA LYS A 227 0.77 -2.25 11.64
C LYS A 227 0.71 -1.54 12.99
N THR A 228 1.11 -2.23 14.06
CA THR A 228 1.07 -1.72 15.42
C THR A 228 2.48 -1.74 16.00
N ASP A 229 2.95 -0.59 16.43
CA ASP A 229 4.22 -0.45 17.14
C ASP A 229 4.00 -0.63 18.63
N LEU A 230 4.61 -1.67 19.19
CA LEU A 230 4.61 -1.94 20.63
C LEU A 230 5.90 -1.39 21.21
N ALA A 231 5.82 -0.29 21.96
CA ALA A 231 6.98 0.42 22.46
C ALA A 231 7.10 0.33 23.99
N PHE A 232 8.26 -0.13 24.47
CA PHE A 232 8.70 0.08 25.84
C PHE A 232 9.44 1.41 25.89
N ASN A 233 8.92 2.34 26.69
CA ASN A 233 9.40 3.71 26.79
C ASN A 233 10.07 3.97 28.13
N PHE A 234 11.17 4.70 28.06
CA PHE A 234 11.86 5.29 29.19
C PHE A 234 12.01 6.78 28.93
N GLY A 235 11.59 7.62 29.87
CA GLY A 235 11.71 9.07 29.78
C GLY A 235 12.38 9.64 31.02
N PHE A 236 13.06 10.76 30.87
CA PHE A 236 13.82 11.42 31.92
C PHE A 236 13.58 12.93 31.89
N ASN A 237 13.22 13.53 33.03
CA ASN A 237 13.10 14.98 33.20
C ASN A 237 14.30 15.53 33.93
N VAL A 238 15.06 16.37 33.24
CA VAL A 238 16.26 17.05 33.77
C VAL A 238 15.91 18.51 34.02
N GLN A 239 15.72 18.87 35.29
CA GLN A 239 15.50 20.25 35.80
C GLN A 239 14.36 21.00 35.10
N ASP A 240 13.28 20.30 34.67
CA ASP A 240 12.13 20.86 33.93
C ASP A 240 12.48 21.63 32.64
N SER A 241 13.72 21.54 32.20
CA SER A 241 14.25 22.24 31.05
C SER A 241 14.61 21.33 29.90
N PHE A 242 15.02 20.09 30.22
CA PHE A 242 15.41 19.09 29.25
C PHE A 242 14.70 17.74 29.54
N TYR A 243 14.17 17.15 28.51
CA TYR A 243 13.55 15.83 28.58
C TYR A 243 14.22 14.94 27.55
N PHE A 244 14.57 13.74 27.96
CA PHE A 244 15.16 12.71 27.10
C PHE A 244 14.27 11.48 27.13
N GLY A 245 14.29 10.72 26.05
CA GLY A 245 13.53 9.48 25.98
C GLY A 245 14.15 8.45 25.06
N PHE A 246 13.81 7.22 25.37
CA PHE A 246 14.22 6.07 24.60
C PHE A 246 13.05 5.09 24.47
N ASN A 247 12.80 4.57 23.26
CA ASN A 247 11.89 3.48 23.01
C ASN A 247 12.66 2.27 22.49
N LEU A 248 12.31 1.11 23.01
CA LEU A 248 12.54 -0.17 22.35
C LEU A 248 11.21 -0.60 21.71
N GLY A 249 11.15 -0.62 20.39
CA GLY A 249 9.95 -0.93 19.62
C GLY A 249 9.98 -2.35 19.05
N THR A 250 8.85 -3.03 19.16
CA THR A 250 8.60 -4.34 18.53
C THR A 250 7.36 -4.26 17.66
N PRO A 251 7.45 -3.63 16.47
CA PRO A 251 6.30 -3.50 15.60
C PRO A 251 5.86 -4.84 15.02
N VAL A 252 4.54 -5.05 14.99
CA VAL A 252 3.88 -6.22 14.39
C VAL A 252 3.03 -5.74 13.23
N LEU A 253 3.06 -6.47 12.12
CA LEU A 253 2.23 -6.17 10.97
C LEU A 253 1.46 -7.40 10.49
N ASN A 254 0.23 -7.14 10.03
CA ASN A 254 -0.59 -8.04 9.24
C ASN A 254 -1.11 -7.22 8.06
N TYR A 255 -0.96 -7.77 6.86
CA TYR A 255 -1.44 -7.15 5.63
C TYR A 255 -2.14 -8.20 4.78
N HIS A 256 -3.33 -7.85 4.29
CA HIS A 256 -4.12 -8.68 3.41
C HIS A 256 -4.39 -7.90 2.13
N ARG A 257 -4.24 -8.57 1.00
CA ARG A 257 -4.59 -8.06 -0.32
C ARG A 257 -5.43 -9.08 -1.06
N GLN A 258 -6.48 -8.59 -1.71
CA GLN A 258 -7.30 -9.36 -2.62
C GLN A 258 -7.61 -8.51 -3.85
N ASP A 259 -7.19 -9.01 -4.99
CA ASP A 259 -7.51 -8.43 -6.29
C ASP A 259 -8.44 -9.40 -7.01
N VAL A 260 -9.58 -8.90 -7.49
CA VAL A 260 -10.54 -9.70 -8.26
C VAL A 260 -10.78 -9.01 -9.59
N PHE A 261 -10.58 -9.74 -10.66
CA PHE A 261 -10.89 -9.27 -12.00
C PHE A 261 -11.95 -10.16 -12.64
N THR A 262 -12.97 -9.55 -13.23
CA THR A 262 -14.07 -10.26 -13.89
C THR A 262 -14.29 -9.76 -15.29
N GLU A 263 -14.61 -10.67 -16.20
CA GLU A 263 -15.09 -10.37 -17.55
C GLU A 263 -16.40 -11.10 -17.80
N SER A 264 -17.29 -10.48 -18.56
CA SER A 264 -18.53 -11.14 -18.99
C SER A 264 -18.94 -10.73 -20.40
N SER A 265 -19.70 -11.59 -21.06
CA SER A 265 -20.25 -11.35 -22.40
C SER A 265 -21.31 -10.25 -22.45
N GLY A 266 -21.67 -9.64 -21.30
CA GLY A 266 -22.66 -8.54 -21.22
C GLY A 266 -24.06 -8.92 -21.69
N GLY A 267 -24.44 -10.21 -21.61
CA GLY A 267 -25.72 -10.74 -22.13
C GLY A 267 -25.71 -11.05 -23.63
N ASN A 268 -24.60 -10.88 -24.32
CA ASN A 268 -24.42 -11.22 -25.75
C ASN A 268 -23.52 -12.45 -25.94
N SER A 269 -23.81 -13.53 -25.21
CA SER A 269 -23.02 -14.76 -25.24
C SER A 269 -22.85 -15.36 -26.63
N GLY A 270 -23.87 -15.27 -27.48
CA GLY A 270 -23.83 -15.78 -28.86
C GLY A 270 -22.73 -15.17 -29.74
N ALA A 271 -22.17 -14.02 -29.35
CA ALA A 271 -21.01 -13.43 -30.04
C ALA A 271 -19.68 -14.14 -29.69
N PHE A 272 -19.63 -14.92 -28.60
CA PHE A 272 -18.42 -15.52 -28.05
C PHE A 272 -18.44 -17.05 -28.05
N PRO A 273 -18.54 -17.71 -29.25
CA PRO A 273 -18.50 -19.16 -29.32
C PRO A 273 -17.10 -19.68 -29.03
N VAL A 274 -17.04 -20.76 -28.24
CA VAL A 274 -15.82 -21.48 -27.86
C VAL A 274 -15.96 -22.93 -28.31
N ILE A 275 -14.91 -23.48 -28.92
CA ILE A 275 -14.85 -24.86 -29.32
C ILE A 275 -14.00 -25.63 -28.32
N PHE A 276 -14.61 -26.57 -27.62
CA PHE A 276 -13.89 -27.50 -26.78
C PHE A 276 -13.61 -28.79 -27.53
N THR A 277 -12.39 -29.30 -27.40
CA THR A 277 -11.96 -30.60 -27.90
C THR A 277 -11.80 -31.55 -26.74
N TYR A 278 -12.36 -32.73 -26.81
CA TYR A 278 -12.21 -33.75 -25.78
C TYR A 278 -12.12 -35.16 -26.40
N GLU A 279 -11.50 -36.07 -25.71
CA GLU A 279 -11.37 -37.46 -26.13
C GLU A 279 -12.55 -38.25 -25.56
N ASN A 280 -13.30 -38.90 -26.45
CA ASN A 280 -14.38 -39.82 -26.07
C ASN A 280 -13.84 -41.10 -25.43
N GLN A 281 -14.74 -41.91 -24.86
CA GLN A 281 -14.39 -43.21 -24.27
C GLN A 281 -13.78 -44.20 -25.28
N ASP A 282 -14.10 -44.03 -26.56
CA ASP A 282 -13.55 -44.82 -27.68
C ASP A 282 -12.26 -44.23 -28.27
N ARG A 283 -11.66 -43.20 -27.60
CA ARG A 283 -10.47 -42.48 -28.03
C ARG A 283 -10.65 -41.67 -29.32
N THR A 284 -11.87 -41.36 -29.72
CA THR A 284 -12.11 -40.38 -30.78
C THR A 284 -12.13 -38.97 -30.24
N ILE A 285 -11.56 -38.02 -31.03
CA ILE A 285 -11.63 -36.61 -30.69
C ILE A 285 -12.98 -36.06 -31.10
N ALA A 286 -13.71 -35.54 -30.13
CA ALA A 286 -14.96 -34.82 -30.32
C ALA A 286 -14.79 -33.33 -30.16
N TYR A 287 -15.65 -32.58 -30.84
CA TYR A 287 -15.70 -31.13 -30.79
C TYR A 287 -17.07 -30.68 -30.34
N GLU A 288 -17.14 -29.82 -29.36
CA GLU A 288 -18.39 -29.21 -28.91
C GLU A 288 -18.24 -27.70 -28.83
N THR A 289 -19.23 -27.00 -29.41
CA THR A 289 -19.28 -25.53 -29.37
C THR A 289 -20.26 -25.10 -28.31
N THR A 290 -19.82 -24.21 -27.45
CA THR A 290 -20.63 -23.50 -26.45
C THR A 290 -20.30 -22.01 -26.48
N ASN A 291 -21.06 -21.19 -25.78
CA ASN A 291 -20.80 -19.77 -25.70
C ASN A 291 -20.22 -19.39 -24.33
N TYR A 292 -19.23 -18.51 -24.31
CA TYR A 292 -18.65 -17.93 -23.11
C TYR A 292 -19.66 -17.00 -22.42
N LEU A 293 -19.79 -17.12 -21.10
CA LEU A 293 -20.66 -16.27 -20.27
C LEU A 293 -19.85 -15.28 -19.44
N ASN A 294 -19.00 -15.77 -18.58
CA ASN A 294 -18.19 -14.94 -17.69
C ASN A 294 -16.95 -15.68 -17.15
N SER A 295 -16.02 -14.91 -16.62
CA SER A 295 -14.84 -15.40 -15.90
C SER A 295 -14.52 -14.53 -14.70
N SER A 296 -13.82 -15.13 -13.73
CA SER A 296 -13.29 -14.42 -12.58
C SER A 296 -11.89 -14.91 -12.25
N ASN A 297 -11.00 -13.96 -11.94
CA ASN A 297 -9.64 -14.21 -11.47
C ASN A 297 -9.46 -13.53 -10.13
N THR A 298 -8.92 -14.26 -9.17
CA THR A 298 -8.67 -13.73 -7.83
C THR A 298 -7.23 -14.01 -7.43
N TYR A 299 -6.51 -12.96 -7.08
CA TYR A 299 -5.24 -13.02 -6.35
C TYR A 299 -5.49 -12.70 -4.88
N SER A 300 -4.98 -13.53 -3.99
CA SER A 300 -5.04 -13.31 -2.55
C SER A 300 -3.65 -13.43 -1.94
N LEU A 301 -3.24 -12.43 -1.15
CA LEU A 301 -1.97 -12.37 -0.44
C LEU A 301 -2.23 -12.10 1.04
N ASN A 302 -1.62 -12.91 1.90
CA ASN A 302 -1.58 -12.72 3.33
C ASN A 302 -0.12 -12.52 3.76
N THR A 303 0.16 -11.42 4.43
CA THR A 303 1.48 -11.09 4.95
C THR A 303 1.40 -10.91 6.45
N SER A 304 2.32 -11.50 7.17
CA SER A 304 2.53 -11.28 8.60
C SER A 304 3.99 -10.98 8.87
N GLY A 305 4.26 -10.14 9.85
CA GLY A 305 5.64 -9.82 10.20
C GLY A 305 5.77 -9.25 11.60
N ALA A 306 6.95 -9.44 12.17
CA ALA A 306 7.37 -8.81 13.41
C ALA A 306 8.77 -8.24 13.22
N GLY A 307 9.06 -7.13 13.90
CA GLY A 307 10.34 -6.46 13.76
C GLY A 307 10.84 -5.88 15.07
N ILE A 308 12.00 -5.26 15.01
CA ILE A 308 12.60 -4.53 16.12
C ILE A 308 13.17 -3.21 15.62
N ASN A 309 13.00 -2.17 16.43
CA ASN A 309 13.63 -0.86 16.23
C ASN A 309 13.93 -0.19 17.57
N ALA A 310 14.69 0.90 17.52
CA ALA A 310 14.92 1.78 18.65
C ALA A 310 14.66 3.23 18.23
N ARG A 311 14.12 4.05 19.15
CA ARG A 311 13.92 5.48 18.93
C ARG A 311 14.49 6.26 20.12
N PHE A 312 15.24 7.30 19.83
CA PHE A 312 15.77 8.25 20.79
C PHE A 312 15.15 9.62 20.53
N GLY A 313 14.92 10.37 21.58
CA GLY A 313 14.40 11.71 21.44
C GLY A 313 14.74 12.62 22.60
N PHE A 314 14.68 13.92 22.31
CA PHE A 314 14.77 14.94 23.34
C PHE A 314 13.76 16.07 23.11
N ILE A 315 13.41 16.77 24.18
CA ILE A 315 12.66 18.02 24.17
C ILE A 315 13.40 18.99 25.11
N ALA A 316 13.61 20.22 24.64
CA ALA A 316 14.19 21.30 25.44
C ALA A 316 13.22 22.48 25.54
N LEU A 317 13.22 23.16 26.66
CA LEU A 317 12.46 24.39 26.95
C LEU A 317 13.40 25.58 27.02
N PRO A 318 13.80 26.20 25.90
CA PRO A 318 14.63 27.41 25.92
C PRO A 318 13.99 28.56 26.68
N THR A 319 12.66 28.60 26.70
CA THR A 319 11.87 29.51 27.54
C THR A 319 10.65 28.75 28.08
N LYS A 320 9.94 29.30 29.07
CA LYS A 320 8.73 28.70 29.63
C LYS A 320 7.65 28.40 28.60
N ASN A 321 7.64 29.10 27.48
CA ASN A 321 6.59 28.98 26.46
C ASN A 321 7.07 28.31 25.18
N LEU A 322 8.39 28.27 24.91
CA LEU A 322 8.95 27.68 23.69
C LEU A 322 9.54 26.32 23.99
N ARG A 323 9.15 25.33 23.17
CA ARG A 323 9.70 23.98 23.17
C ARG A 323 10.34 23.70 21.83
N VAL A 324 11.48 23.03 21.83
CA VAL A 324 12.12 22.45 20.65
C VAL A 324 12.35 20.98 20.91
N GLY A 325 12.12 20.13 19.91
CA GLY A 325 12.27 18.70 20.05
C GLY A 325 12.89 18.08 18.81
N ALA A 326 13.58 16.97 19.00
CA ALA A 326 14.01 16.12 17.91
C ALA A 326 13.98 14.65 18.32
N ALA A 327 13.83 13.78 17.34
CA ALA A 327 13.90 12.34 17.54
C ALA A 327 14.53 11.65 16.33
N ILE A 328 15.13 10.50 16.57
CA ILE A 328 15.67 9.62 15.54
C ILE A 328 15.22 8.19 15.80
N GLN A 329 14.73 7.53 14.77
CA GLN A 329 14.41 6.10 14.82
C GLN A 329 15.35 5.32 13.90
N THR A 330 15.88 4.22 14.41
CA THR A 330 16.63 3.27 13.58
C THR A 330 15.73 2.65 12.52
N PRO A 331 16.26 2.11 11.43
CA PRO A 331 15.51 1.20 10.59
C PRO A 331 14.84 0.10 11.42
N THR A 332 13.61 -0.27 11.08
CA THR A 332 12.99 -1.48 11.61
C THR A 332 13.49 -2.69 10.81
N LEU A 333 13.94 -3.70 11.53
CA LEU A 333 14.32 -4.98 10.95
C LEU A 333 13.14 -5.94 11.12
N TYR A 334 12.40 -6.18 10.04
CA TYR A 334 11.28 -7.12 10.03
C TYR A 334 11.72 -8.48 9.53
N THR A 335 11.16 -9.53 10.14
CA THR A 335 11.02 -10.85 9.51
C THR A 335 9.59 -10.99 9.03
N ILE A 336 9.39 -11.23 7.75
CA ILE A 336 8.09 -11.24 7.07
C ILE A 336 7.85 -12.63 6.50
N LYS A 337 6.64 -13.14 6.72
CA LYS A 337 6.10 -14.35 6.09
C LYS A 337 4.95 -13.97 5.19
N GLU A 338 4.94 -14.49 3.97
CA GLU A 338 3.90 -14.31 2.98
C GLU A 338 3.34 -15.63 2.51
N GLU A 339 2.02 -15.61 2.24
CA GLU A 339 1.30 -16.71 1.62
C GLU A 339 0.38 -16.13 0.55
N TRP A 340 0.45 -16.67 -0.66
CA TRP A 340 -0.42 -16.21 -1.75
C TRP A 340 -1.03 -17.35 -2.53
N VAL A 341 -2.18 -17.07 -3.15
CA VAL A 341 -2.91 -18.03 -3.96
C VAL A 341 -3.60 -17.32 -5.12
N TYR A 342 -3.66 -17.97 -6.26
CA TYR A 342 -4.46 -17.60 -7.42
C TYR A 342 -5.66 -18.53 -7.54
N SER A 343 -6.82 -17.97 -7.87
CA SER A 343 -8.03 -18.73 -8.17
C SER A 343 -8.63 -18.18 -9.45
N ALA A 344 -9.08 -19.07 -10.31
CA ALA A 344 -9.72 -18.73 -11.57
C ALA A 344 -11.00 -19.54 -11.77
N SER A 345 -11.99 -18.96 -12.41
CA SER A 345 -13.22 -19.65 -12.82
C SER A 345 -13.73 -19.11 -14.15
N SER A 346 -14.40 -19.95 -14.90
CA SER A 346 -15.12 -19.58 -16.12
C SER A 346 -16.46 -20.31 -16.21
N SER A 347 -17.42 -19.69 -16.86
CA SER A 347 -18.76 -20.22 -17.08
C SER A 347 -19.14 -20.13 -18.55
N TYR A 348 -19.81 -21.15 -19.01
CA TYR A 348 -20.28 -21.32 -20.39
C TYR A 348 -21.75 -21.65 -20.41
N GLU A 349 -22.45 -21.46 -21.55
CA GLU A 349 -23.86 -21.87 -21.71
C GLU A 349 -24.04 -23.36 -21.46
N ASN A 350 -23.15 -24.21 -22.00
CA ASN A 350 -23.08 -25.60 -21.56
C ASN A 350 -22.21 -25.70 -20.30
N SER A 351 -22.85 -25.87 -19.16
CA SER A 351 -22.22 -25.97 -17.85
C SER A 351 -21.20 -27.11 -17.69
N ALA A 352 -21.23 -28.11 -18.60
CA ALA A 352 -20.25 -29.20 -18.60
C ALA A 352 -18.81 -28.70 -18.83
N PHE A 353 -18.65 -27.51 -19.45
CA PHE A 353 -17.36 -26.88 -19.71
C PHE A 353 -16.98 -25.79 -18.69
N ASN A 354 -17.81 -25.57 -17.68
CA ASN A 354 -17.45 -24.66 -16.60
C ASN A 354 -16.13 -25.10 -15.95
N GLY A 355 -15.22 -24.17 -15.78
CA GLY A 355 -13.92 -24.40 -15.17
C GLY A 355 -13.79 -23.68 -13.83
N SER A 356 -13.10 -24.30 -12.88
CA SER A 356 -12.67 -23.67 -11.64
C SER A 356 -11.37 -24.29 -11.18
N ALA A 357 -10.38 -23.46 -10.91
CA ALA A 357 -9.07 -23.91 -10.46
C ALA A 357 -8.53 -22.99 -9.38
N ARG A 358 -7.69 -23.57 -8.53
CA ARG A 358 -6.94 -22.86 -7.50
C ARG A 358 -5.49 -23.34 -7.54
N SER A 359 -4.55 -22.39 -7.53
CA SER A 359 -3.13 -22.74 -7.46
C SER A 359 -2.77 -23.40 -6.14
N SER A 360 -1.63 -24.08 -6.10
CA SER A 360 -0.96 -24.38 -4.84
C SER A 360 -0.64 -23.08 -4.10
N ILE A 361 -0.59 -23.12 -2.76
CA ILE A 361 -0.21 -21.96 -1.94
C ILE A 361 1.27 -21.68 -2.19
N GLY A 362 1.57 -20.44 -2.62
CA GLY A 362 2.92 -19.92 -2.62
C GLY A 362 3.27 -19.42 -1.22
N GLN A 363 4.49 -19.67 -0.76
CA GLN A 363 4.97 -19.18 0.53
C GLN A 363 6.40 -18.68 0.40
N THR A 364 6.72 -17.61 1.14
CA THR A 364 8.09 -17.14 1.28
C THR A 364 8.29 -16.48 2.65
N THR A 365 9.53 -16.51 3.14
CA THR A 365 9.93 -15.81 4.36
C THR A 365 11.23 -15.06 4.07
N TYR A 366 11.27 -13.78 4.45
CA TYR A 366 12.40 -12.90 4.18
C TYR A 366 12.50 -11.81 5.25
N ASN A 367 13.61 -11.09 5.27
CA ASN A 367 13.80 -9.91 6.09
C ASN A 367 13.63 -8.63 5.26
N LEU A 368 12.95 -7.63 5.83
CA LEU A 368 12.84 -6.29 5.28
C LEU A 368 13.41 -5.28 6.27
N ARG A 369 14.42 -4.53 5.84
CA ARG A 369 14.90 -3.35 6.54
C ARG A 369 14.17 -2.11 5.99
N THR A 370 13.47 -1.39 6.88
CA THR A 370 12.74 -0.15 6.54
C THR A 370 13.67 1.08 6.53
N PRO A 371 13.18 2.26 6.10
CA PRO A 371 13.87 3.53 6.31
C PRO A 371 14.14 3.82 7.79
N TYR A 372 15.17 4.63 8.06
CA TYR A 372 15.28 5.38 9.32
C TYR A 372 14.41 6.64 9.25
N THR A 373 14.06 7.19 10.43
CA THR A 373 13.25 8.41 10.53
C THR A 373 13.98 9.44 11.36
N VAL A 374 13.97 10.70 10.94
CA VAL A 374 14.46 11.85 11.69
C VAL A 374 13.33 12.86 11.82
N ASP A 375 13.00 13.22 13.06
CA ASP A 375 11.96 14.19 13.40
C ASP A 375 12.59 15.43 14.05
N ALA A 376 12.10 16.62 13.69
CA ALA A 376 12.40 17.89 14.34
C ALA A 376 11.11 18.70 14.52
N GLY A 377 10.96 19.37 15.66
CA GLY A 377 9.73 20.10 15.92
C GLY A 377 9.94 21.33 16.81
N VAL A 378 9.02 22.26 16.71
CA VAL A 378 8.92 23.44 17.57
C VAL A 378 7.47 23.62 18.02
N ALA A 379 7.28 23.95 19.30
CA ALA A 379 5.96 24.25 19.83
C ALA A 379 6.02 25.51 20.70
N TYR A 380 4.98 26.33 20.62
CA TYR A 380 4.84 27.54 21.40
C TYR A 380 3.51 27.52 22.16
N THR A 381 3.61 27.63 23.48
CA THR A 381 2.45 27.68 24.36
C THR A 381 2.05 29.14 24.59
N LEU A 382 0.79 29.46 24.33
CA LEU A 382 0.15 30.74 24.61
C LEU A 382 -0.59 30.61 25.94
N PRO A 383 -0.03 31.13 27.07
CA PRO A 383 -0.63 30.96 28.38
C PRO A 383 -2.08 31.44 28.44
N GLY A 384 -2.99 30.57 28.92
CA GLY A 384 -4.41 30.86 29.02
C GLY A 384 -5.19 30.83 27.70
N VAL A 385 -4.52 30.60 26.55
CA VAL A 385 -5.14 30.61 25.21
C VAL A 385 -5.06 29.24 24.53
N GLY A 386 -3.84 28.65 24.48
CA GLY A 386 -3.63 27.40 23.75
C GLY A 386 -2.17 27.18 23.36
N LEU A 387 -1.93 26.52 22.21
CA LEU A 387 -0.60 26.24 21.69
C LEU A 387 -0.59 26.16 20.16
N LEU A 388 0.60 26.34 19.61
CA LEU A 388 0.94 26.09 18.20
C LEU A 388 2.07 25.06 18.14
N SER A 389 2.05 24.15 17.18
CA SER A 389 3.12 23.17 16.95
C SER A 389 3.39 23.01 15.47
N LEU A 390 4.66 22.84 15.13
CA LEU A 390 5.15 22.57 13.79
C LEU A 390 6.24 21.51 13.85
N ASP A 391 6.08 20.45 13.05
CA ASP A 391 7.00 19.33 12.97
C ASP A 391 7.43 19.06 11.53
N TYR A 392 8.65 18.62 11.37
CA TYR A 392 9.23 18.12 10.14
C TYR A 392 9.75 16.71 10.37
N GLU A 393 9.42 15.78 9.45
CA GLU A 393 9.93 14.40 9.43
C GLU A 393 10.62 14.11 8.11
N LEU A 394 11.72 13.40 8.17
CA LEU A 394 12.48 12.90 7.03
C LEU A 394 12.58 11.38 7.12
N MET A 395 12.20 10.68 6.02
CA MET A 395 12.37 9.24 5.85
C MET A 395 13.08 8.96 4.53
N ASP A 396 14.21 8.24 4.58
CA ASP A 396 14.95 7.86 3.37
C ASP A 396 14.60 6.45 2.93
N TYR A 397 13.73 6.33 1.93
CA TYR A 397 13.28 5.05 1.36
C TYR A 397 14.33 4.36 0.50
N SER A 398 15.40 5.05 0.09
CA SER A 398 16.49 4.45 -0.71
C SER A 398 17.30 3.40 0.06
N VAL A 399 17.20 3.41 1.40
CA VAL A 399 17.91 2.47 2.28
C VAL A 399 17.11 1.20 2.56
N MET A 400 15.88 1.08 2.03
CA MET A 400 15.10 -0.16 2.15
C MET A 400 15.87 -1.33 1.54
N LYS A 401 15.85 -2.48 2.25
CA LYS A 401 16.59 -3.65 1.79
C LYS A 401 15.87 -4.93 2.14
N TYR A 402 15.70 -5.77 1.14
CA TYR A 402 15.33 -7.17 1.28
C TYR A 402 16.55 -8.03 1.53
N SER A 403 16.43 -9.08 2.33
CA SER A 403 17.44 -10.11 2.56
C SER A 403 16.81 -11.42 3.01
N ASP A 404 17.54 -12.51 2.84
CA ASP A 404 17.09 -13.83 3.29
C ASP A 404 17.13 -13.95 4.80
N THR A 405 16.31 -14.85 5.36
CA THR A 405 16.28 -15.15 6.80
C THR A 405 17.44 -16.04 7.26
N GLU A 406 18.03 -16.82 6.36
CA GLU A 406 19.13 -17.73 6.70
C GLU A 406 20.49 -17.08 6.43
N VAL A 407 21.29 -16.94 7.47
CA VAL A 407 22.64 -16.33 7.43
C VAL A 407 23.65 -17.17 6.63
N TYR A 408 23.31 -18.42 6.29
CA TYR A 408 24.24 -19.41 5.70
C TYR A 408 24.00 -19.74 4.23
N SER A 409 23.02 -19.14 3.57
CA SER A 409 22.82 -19.39 2.14
C SER A 409 23.77 -18.55 1.30
N TYR A 410 24.87 -19.14 0.89
CA TYR A 410 25.86 -18.55 -0.04
C TYR A 410 25.26 -18.24 -1.42
N PHE A 411 24.07 -18.79 -1.71
CA PHE A 411 23.37 -18.67 -3.00
C PHE A 411 22.21 -17.66 -2.98
N ASP A 412 21.69 -17.24 -1.82
CA ASP A 412 20.45 -16.48 -1.74
C ASP A 412 20.63 -14.95 -1.71
N THR A 413 21.84 -14.43 -1.50
CA THR A 413 22.12 -13.00 -1.62
C THR A 413 21.90 -12.46 -3.04
N ALA A 414 21.97 -13.32 -4.05
CA ALA A 414 21.68 -13.00 -5.44
C ALA A 414 20.16 -12.80 -5.70
N ASN A 415 19.31 -13.41 -4.90
CA ASN A 415 17.85 -13.37 -5.12
C ASN A 415 17.22 -11.99 -4.89
N TRP A 416 17.82 -11.14 -4.04
CA TRP A 416 17.29 -9.80 -3.70
C TRP A 416 18.11 -8.66 -4.33
N ALA A 417 19.15 -8.97 -5.09
CA ALA A 417 20.04 -7.95 -5.65
C ALA A 417 19.29 -6.97 -6.55
N ARG A 418 18.38 -7.48 -7.36
CA ARG A 418 17.57 -6.70 -8.30
C ARG A 418 16.62 -5.76 -7.57
N GLU A 419 15.82 -6.28 -6.65
CA GLU A 419 14.86 -5.52 -5.86
C GLU A 419 15.57 -4.43 -5.04
N ASN A 420 16.72 -4.75 -4.46
CA ASN A 420 17.52 -3.81 -3.71
C ASN A 420 18.17 -2.73 -4.59
N ILE A 421 18.58 -3.06 -5.81
CA ILE A 421 19.05 -2.06 -6.78
C ILE A 421 17.90 -1.13 -7.17
N VAL A 422 16.70 -1.66 -7.46
CA VAL A 422 15.52 -0.86 -7.79
C VAL A 422 15.15 0.06 -6.63
N ASN A 423 15.06 -0.45 -5.39
CA ASN A 423 14.79 0.35 -4.19
C ASN A 423 15.78 1.53 -4.07
N ARG A 424 17.07 1.26 -4.17
CA ARG A 424 18.11 2.30 -4.05
C ARG A 424 18.06 3.33 -5.17
N THR A 425 17.73 2.91 -6.39
CA THR A 425 17.76 3.77 -7.58
C THR A 425 16.51 4.63 -7.71
N PHE A 426 15.33 4.03 -7.48
CA PHE A 426 14.04 4.68 -7.73
C PHE A 426 13.32 5.18 -6.48
N CYS A 427 13.83 4.90 -5.29
CA CYS A 427 13.39 5.57 -4.07
C CYS A 427 14.38 6.64 -3.62
N GLY A 428 13.90 7.56 -2.82
CA GLY A 428 14.69 8.61 -2.19
C GLY A 428 14.05 9.07 -0.88
N VAL A 429 14.27 10.32 -0.54
CA VAL A 429 13.78 10.92 0.70
C VAL A 429 12.34 11.36 0.55
N SER A 430 11.49 10.98 1.51
CA SER A 430 10.17 11.56 1.74
C SER A 430 10.26 12.62 2.84
N HIS A 431 9.60 13.73 2.63
CA HIS A 431 9.48 14.84 3.56
C HIS A 431 8.03 14.91 4.06
N SER A 432 7.85 15.01 5.38
CA SER A 432 6.56 15.26 5.99
C SER A 432 6.60 16.56 6.78
N LEU A 433 5.60 17.40 6.60
CA LEU A 433 5.40 18.60 7.42
C LEU A 433 4.05 18.50 8.11
N ARG A 434 4.02 18.76 9.42
CA ARG A 434 2.84 18.68 10.25
C ARG A 434 2.69 19.97 11.05
N ALA A 435 1.48 20.51 11.09
CA ALA A 435 1.14 21.72 11.85
C ALA A 435 -0.12 21.47 12.68
N GLY A 436 -0.11 21.95 13.92
CA GLY A 436 -1.20 21.82 14.85
C GLY A 436 -1.46 23.07 15.65
N ILE A 437 -2.74 23.34 15.93
CA ILE A 437 -3.20 24.41 16.82
C ILE A 437 -4.18 23.85 17.85
N GLU A 438 -4.01 24.22 19.11
CA GLU A 438 -4.96 23.95 20.19
C GLU A 438 -5.40 25.26 20.82
N ALA A 439 -6.69 25.48 20.97
CA ALA A 439 -7.28 26.59 21.70
C ALA A 439 -8.05 26.05 22.92
N LYS A 440 -7.93 26.76 24.04
CA LYS A 440 -8.63 26.42 25.30
C LYS A 440 -9.62 27.53 25.66
N PRO A 441 -10.83 27.53 25.07
CA PRO A 441 -11.86 28.54 25.37
C PRO A 441 -12.36 28.44 26.82
N LEU A 442 -12.26 27.24 27.42
CA LEU A 442 -12.56 26.98 28.82
C LEU A 442 -11.44 26.08 29.41
N PRO A 443 -11.21 26.10 30.73
CA PRO A 443 -10.22 25.24 31.36
C PRO A 443 -10.38 23.75 31.05
N GLU A 444 -11.64 23.28 30.91
CA GLU A 444 -11.99 21.91 30.66
C GLU A 444 -12.09 21.57 29.16
N LEU A 445 -12.23 22.58 28.28
CA LEU A 445 -12.51 22.39 26.87
C LEU A 445 -11.31 22.78 26.01
N SER A 446 -10.88 21.89 25.15
CA SER A 446 -9.86 22.15 24.13
C SER A 446 -10.44 21.94 22.73
N LEU A 447 -10.20 22.86 21.80
CA LEU A 447 -10.50 22.74 20.39
C LEU A 447 -9.18 22.65 19.60
N ARG A 448 -9.12 21.77 18.60
CA ARG A 448 -7.88 21.49 17.87
C ARG A 448 -8.12 21.44 16.39
N ALA A 449 -7.13 21.89 15.64
CA ALA A 449 -7.06 21.70 14.20
C ALA A 449 -5.62 21.36 13.80
N GLY A 450 -5.49 20.54 12.76
CA GLY A 450 -4.20 20.10 12.27
C GLY A 450 -4.19 19.90 10.77
N TYR A 451 -3.00 20.01 10.21
CA TYR A 451 -2.72 19.75 8.81
C TYR A 451 -1.38 19.03 8.69
N SER A 452 -1.33 18.07 7.77
CA SER A 452 -0.07 17.45 7.38
C SER A 452 -0.02 17.15 5.90
N PHE A 453 1.20 17.15 5.34
CA PHE A 453 1.44 16.63 4.02
C PHE A 453 2.70 15.77 4.00
N VAL A 454 2.74 14.81 3.07
CA VAL A 454 3.85 13.88 2.89
C VAL A 454 4.17 13.79 1.41
N THR A 455 5.44 14.02 1.04
CA THR A 455 5.90 13.93 -0.35
C THR A 455 6.11 12.48 -0.78
N ASN A 456 5.97 12.22 -2.07
CA ASN A 456 6.25 10.90 -2.64
C ASN A 456 7.78 10.66 -2.66
N PRO A 457 8.28 9.54 -2.10
CA PRO A 457 9.71 9.20 -2.16
C PRO A 457 10.15 8.65 -3.51
N GLU A 458 9.24 8.38 -4.44
CA GLU A 458 9.55 7.76 -5.73
C GLU A 458 10.24 8.74 -6.67
N LYS A 459 11.22 8.22 -7.41
CA LYS A 459 11.97 8.93 -8.44
C LYS A 459 11.81 8.24 -9.79
N TYR A 460 11.94 9.03 -10.84
CA TYR A 460 12.20 8.56 -12.20
C TYR A 460 13.52 9.14 -12.69
N TRP A 461 14.12 8.50 -13.67
CA TRP A 461 15.35 8.94 -14.31
C TRP A 461 15.09 9.34 -15.74
N THR A 462 15.98 10.16 -16.28
CA THR A 462 16.05 10.48 -17.72
C THR A 462 17.33 9.85 -18.25
N ASP A 463 17.22 9.10 -19.34
CA ASP A 463 18.36 8.49 -20.03
C ASP A 463 19.05 9.46 -21.01
N ALA A 464 20.11 8.98 -21.69
CA ALA A 464 20.86 9.75 -22.67
C ALA A 464 20.04 10.20 -23.90
N SER A 465 18.94 9.51 -24.20
CA SER A 465 18.01 9.86 -25.28
C SER A 465 16.96 10.89 -24.86
N GLY A 466 16.90 11.24 -23.58
CA GLY A 466 15.84 12.06 -22.98
C GLY A 466 14.58 11.26 -22.63
N ALA A 467 14.59 9.94 -22.77
CA ALA A 467 13.47 9.10 -22.41
C ALA A 467 13.38 8.92 -20.88
N ARG A 468 12.15 8.79 -20.38
CA ARG A 468 11.88 8.56 -18.97
C ARG A 468 12.03 7.08 -18.62
N VAL A 469 12.84 6.79 -17.61
CA VAL A 469 13.05 5.46 -17.05
C VAL A 469 12.42 5.42 -15.65
N THR A 470 11.51 4.47 -15.43
CA THR A 470 10.80 4.27 -14.15
C THR A 470 11.16 2.93 -13.54
N ALA A 471 10.86 2.75 -12.26
CA ALA A 471 11.01 1.46 -11.59
C ALA A 471 10.28 0.34 -12.33
N GLU A 472 9.09 0.60 -12.83
CA GLU A 472 8.29 -0.35 -13.61
C GLU A 472 8.99 -0.79 -14.90
N THR A 473 9.54 0.16 -15.66
CA THR A 473 10.25 -0.12 -16.91
C THR A 473 11.41 -1.10 -16.67
N VAL A 474 12.13 -0.94 -15.56
CA VAL A 474 13.27 -1.78 -15.19
C VAL A 474 12.82 -3.14 -14.63
N GLN A 475 11.83 -3.16 -13.78
CA GLN A 475 11.28 -4.38 -13.20
C GLN A 475 10.69 -5.30 -14.28
N PHE A 476 9.98 -4.72 -15.24
CA PHE A 476 9.35 -5.45 -16.33
C PHE A 476 10.34 -6.14 -17.27
N ARG A 477 11.40 -5.45 -17.64
CA ARG A 477 12.39 -6.00 -18.59
C ARG A 477 13.34 -7.03 -17.97
N GLY A 478 13.33 -7.18 -16.64
CA GLY A 478 14.24 -8.10 -15.95
C GLY A 478 15.73 -7.74 -16.08
N ASP A 479 16.01 -6.62 -16.72
CA ASP A 479 17.35 -6.19 -17.09
C ASP A 479 17.79 -5.01 -16.21
N THR A 480 18.58 -5.31 -15.19
CA THR A 480 19.20 -4.29 -14.34
C THR A 480 20.41 -3.63 -15.01
N SER A 481 20.86 -4.11 -16.17
CA SER A 481 21.98 -3.51 -16.89
C SER A 481 21.66 -2.09 -17.38
N VAL A 482 20.39 -1.79 -17.65
CA VAL A 482 19.89 -0.43 -17.99
C VAL A 482 20.15 0.58 -16.87
N ILE A 483 20.17 0.14 -15.61
CA ILE A 483 20.43 1.01 -14.46
C ILE A 483 21.90 1.47 -14.43
N ALA A 484 22.81 0.69 -14.96
CA ALA A 484 24.25 0.92 -14.77
C ALA A 484 24.88 1.86 -15.81
N GLN A 485 24.27 2.09 -16.96
CA GLN A 485 24.96 2.69 -18.09
C GLN A 485 24.36 4.01 -18.64
N ASP A 486 23.05 4.31 -18.45
CA ASP A 486 22.41 5.37 -19.21
C ASP A 486 21.59 6.38 -18.38
N LEU A 487 21.58 6.30 -17.05
CA LEU A 487 20.79 7.21 -16.21
C LEU A 487 21.55 8.52 -15.95
N ILE A 488 21.06 9.64 -16.51
CA ILE A 488 21.75 10.94 -16.43
C ILE A 488 21.25 11.79 -15.27
N SER A 489 19.93 11.95 -15.11
CA SER A 489 19.35 12.78 -14.06
C SER A 489 18.10 12.16 -13.45
N SER A 490 17.92 12.34 -12.14
CA SER A 490 16.72 11.88 -11.43
C SER A 490 15.84 13.06 -11.04
N SER A 491 14.53 12.80 -10.99
CA SER A 491 13.52 13.72 -10.48
C SER A 491 12.50 12.98 -9.63
N TYR A 492 11.98 13.63 -8.58
CA TYR A 492 10.90 13.08 -7.77
C TYR A 492 9.55 13.27 -8.45
N TYR A 493 8.63 12.34 -8.21
CA TYR A 493 7.22 12.57 -8.52
C TYR A 493 6.71 13.69 -7.59
N LYS A 494 5.85 14.55 -8.12
CA LYS A 494 5.33 15.72 -7.39
C LYS A 494 4.08 15.42 -6.58
N ASP A 495 3.67 14.17 -6.54
CA ASP A 495 2.47 13.74 -5.84
C ASP A 495 2.64 13.87 -4.33
N VAL A 496 1.61 14.37 -3.66
CA VAL A 496 1.62 14.65 -2.22
C VAL A 496 0.37 14.08 -1.57
N THR A 497 0.53 13.43 -0.43
CA THR A 497 -0.58 13.04 0.44
C THR A 497 -0.89 14.19 1.39
N HIS A 498 -2.17 14.61 1.47
CA HIS A 498 -2.64 15.65 2.35
C HIS A 498 -3.55 15.08 3.44
N ALA A 499 -3.42 15.55 4.67
CA ALA A 499 -4.37 15.22 5.73
C ALA A 499 -4.80 16.48 6.50
N PHE A 500 -6.10 16.58 6.75
CA PHE A 500 -6.74 17.65 7.51
C PHE A 500 -7.42 17.02 8.72
N SER A 501 -7.23 17.58 9.90
CA SER A 501 -7.78 17.06 11.13
C SER A 501 -8.43 18.15 11.98
N LEU A 502 -9.50 17.77 12.67
CA LEU A 502 -10.21 18.59 13.66
C LEU A 502 -10.47 17.72 14.89
N GLY A 503 -10.56 18.36 16.04
CA GLY A 503 -10.90 17.64 17.28
C GLY A 503 -11.29 18.53 18.43
N ALA A 504 -11.89 17.90 19.43
CA ALA A 504 -12.24 18.51 20.69
C ALA A 504 -11.83 17.60 21.85
N GLY A 505 -11.50 18.19 22.99
CA GLY A 505 -11.13 17.48 24.20
C GLY A 505 -11.80 18.05 25.42
N TYR A 506 -12.22 17.15 26.31
CA TYR A 506 -12.71 17.44 27.62
C TYR A 506 -11.74 16.92 28.68
N SER A 507 -11.39 17.76 29.64
CA SER A 507 -10.54 17.39 30.79
C SER A 507 -11.28 17.72 32.07
N SER A 508 -11.69 16.70 32.81
CA SER A 508 -12.36 16.93 34.10
C SER A 508 -11.40 17.59 35.11
N PRO A 509 -11.92 18.26 36.14
CA PRO A 509 -11.12 18.72 37.27
C PRO A 509 -10.40 17.57 38.03
N GLY A 510 -10.85 16.33 37.84
CA GLY A 510 -10.23 15.11 38.41
C GLY A 510 -9.29 14.43 37.42
N SER A 511 -9.21 13.11 37.51
CA SER A 511 -8.28 12.27 36.73
C SER A 511 -8.71 12.03 35.27
N PHE A 512 -10.00 12.09 34.95
CA PHE A 512 -10.55 11.67 33.67
C PHE A 512 -10.42 12.74 32.59
N PHE A 513 -10.12 12.31 31.35
CA PHE A 513 -10.25 13.13 30.15
C PHE A 513 -10.75 12.30 28.97
N ALA A 514 -11.34 12.97 28.01
CA ALA A 514 -11.79 12.36 26.77
C ALA A 514 -11.56 13.31 25.58
N ASP A 515 -11.11 12.76 24.46
CA ASP A 515 -10.86 13.49 23.23
C ASP A 515 -11.58 12.81 22.04
N ILE A 516 -12.06 13.62 21.11
CA ILE A 516 -12.57 13.17 19.81
C ILE A 516 -11.79 13.85 18.69
N ALA A 517 -11.51 13.13 17.63
CA ALA A 517 -10.90 13.70 16.43
C ALA A 517 -11.43 13.06 15.15
N VAL A 518 -11.49 13.87 14.10
CA VAL A 518 -11.77 13.44 12.72
C VAL A 518 -10.60 13.89 11.85
N ARG A 519 -10.11 12.99 10.98
CA ARG A 519 -9.09 13.28 9.98
C ARG A 519 -9.54 12.83 8.61
N LEU A 520 -9.41 13.69 7.62
CA LEU A 520 -9.57 13.40 6.20
C LEU A 520 -8.18 13.32 5.55
N THR A 521 -7.81 12.15 5.06
CA THR A 521 -6.57 11.95 4.28
C THR A 521 -6.90 11.78 2.82
N LYS A 522 -6.28 12.60 1.96
CA LYS A 522 -6.35 12.53 0.49
C LYS A 522 -5.04 11.99 -0.03
N TYR A 523 -5.11 10.84 -0.71
CA TYR A 523 -3.98 10.22 -1.37
C TYR A 523 -3.84 10.72 -2.82
N PRO A 524 -2.64 10.63 -3.41
CA PRO A 524 -2.45 10.84 -4.83
C PRO A 524 -3.33 9.93 -5.67
N VAL A 525 -3.64 10.38 -6.88
CA VAL A 525 -4.32 9.54 -7.87
C VAL A 525 -3.41 8.40 -8.28
N THR A 526 -3.94 7.19 -8.27
CA THR A 526 -3.23 5.99 -8.75
C THR A 526 -3.86 5.48 -10.03
N TYR A 527 -3.03 4.88 -10.86
CA TYR A 527 -3.45 4.26 -12.11
C TYR A 527 -3.12 2.79 -12.04
N TYR A 528 -4.04 1.93 -12.46
CA TYR A 528 -3.89 0.49 -12.39
C TYR A 528 -4.38 -0.16 -13.68
N SER A 529 -3.64 -1.16 -14.19
CA SER A 529 -4.09 -2.04 -15.25
C SER A 529 -4.13 -3.48 -14.75
N PRO A 530 -5.24 -4.20 -14.90
CA PRO A 530 -5.35 -5.58 -14.47
C PRO A 530 -4.65 -6.57 -15.41
N TYR A 531 -4.24 -6.15 -16.62
CA TYR A 531 -3.71 -7.04 -17.63
C TYR A 531 -2.32 -7.57 -17.28
N TYR A 532 -2.09 -8.83 -17.63
CA TYR A 532 -0.90 -9.60 -17.30
C TYR A 532 0.39 -8.97 -17.84
N TYR A 533 0.35 -8.42 -19.04
CA TYR A 533 1.50 -7.80 -19.73
C TYR A 533 1.25 -6.35 -20.13
N GLY A 534 0.61 -5.56 -19.33
CA GLY A 534 0.40 -4.14 -19.60
C GLY A 534 -0.27 -3.80 -20.94
N ALA A 535 0.20 -4.39 -22.01
CA ALA A 535 -0.43 -4.38 -23.33
C ALA A 535 -0.06 -5.66 -24.08
N TYR A 536 -1.02 -6.31 -24.70
CA TYR A 536 -0.77 -7.25 -25.78
C TYR A 536 -1.31 -6.63 -27.07
N ASP A 537 -0.75 -7.04 -28.22
CA ASP A 537 -1.11 -6.46 -29.50
C ASP A 537 -2.54 -6.87 -29.87
N ALA A 538 -3.50 -5.98 -29.61
CA ALA A 538 -4.90 -6.21 -29.92
C ALA A 538 -5.10 -6.04 -31.42
N LEU A 539 -5.74 -7.03 -32.05
CA LEU A 539 -5.97 -7.07 -33.49
C LEU A 539 -7.47 -6.95 -33.80
N ASP A 540 -7.82 -6.37 -34.95
CA ASP A 540 -9.18 -6.41 -35.48
C ASP A 540 -9.44 -7.75 -36.20
N LYS A 541 -10.69 -7.94 -36.68
CA LYS A 541 -11.10 -9.14 -37.42
C LYS A 541 -10.30 -9.37 -38.73
N ASP A 542 -9.59 -8.36 -39.24
CA ASP A 542 -8.78 -8.41 -40.43
C ASP A 542 -7.27 -8.54 -40.10
N GLY A 543 -6.92 -8.71 -38.81
CA GLY A 543 -5.53 -8.89 -38.32
C GLY A 543 -4.69 -7.63 -38.32
N ARG A 544 -5.31 -6.46 -38.29
CA ARG A 544 -4.60 -5.18 -38.17
C ARG A 544 -4.47 -4.79 -36.74
N SER A 545 -3.29 -4.33 -36.33
CA SER A 545 -3.13 -3.77 -34.98
C SER A 545 -4.10 -2.61 -34.76
N LEU A 546 -4.87 -2.70 -33.67
CA LEU A 546 -5.77 -1.64 -33.23
C LEU A 546 -5.01 -0.46 -32.62
N GLY A 547 -3.75 -0.66 -32.27
CA GLY A 547 -2.93 0.36 -31.62
C GLY A 547 -3.47 0.81 -30.26
N VAL A 548 -4.31 0.00 -29.65
CA VAL A 548 -4.90 0.27 -28.33
C VAL A 548 -4.04 -0.33 -27.22
N GLY A 549 -3.92 0.39 -26.12
CA GLY A 549 -3.26 -0.09 -24.91
C GLY A 549 -4.14 -1.01 -24.08
N ALA A 550 -3.57 -1.56 -23.01
CA ALA A 550 -4.33 -2.24 -21.99
C ALA A 550 -5.28 -1.25 -21.27
N PRO A 551 -6.43 -1.72 -20.76
CA PRO A 551 -7.33 -0.87 -19.99
C PRO A 551 -6.65 -0.35 -18.74
N VAL A 552 -7.05 0.85 -18.33
CA VAL A 552 -6.50 1.53 -17.16
C VAL A 552 -7.62 2.03 -16.27
N GLU A 553 -7.49 1.81 -14.99
CA GLU A 553 -8.32 2.41 -13.96
C GLU A 553 -7.59 3.57 -13.30
N LYS A 554 -8.22 4.74 -13.29
CA LYS A 554 -7.82 5.92 -12.53
C LYS A 554 -8.55 5.90 -11.19
N ILE A 555 -7.81 5.79 -10.09
CA ILE A 555 -8.35 5.63 -8.73
C ILE A 555 -8.02 6.86 -7.90
N GLU A 556 -9.06 7.57 -7.43
CA GLU A 556 -8.96 8.63 -6.42
C GLU A 556 -9.36 8.03 -5.08
N HIS A 557 -8.43 8.03 -4.12
CA HIS A 557 -8.60 7.39 -2.82
C HIS A 557 -8.55 8.39 -1.66
N ASN A 558 -9.51 8.28 -0.74
CA ASN A 558 -9.58 9.09 0.47
C ASN A 558 -9.89 8.20 1.68
N VAL A 559 -9.36 8.58 2.85
CA VAL A 559 -9.68 7.91 4.13
C VAL A 559 -10.17 8.94 5.12
N ILE A 560 -11.29 8.64 5.78
CA ILE A 560 -11.81 9.39 6.91
C ILE A 560 -11.60 8.56 8.17
N ASP A 561 -10.88 9.11 9.14
CA ASP A 561 -10.63 8.50 10.44
C ASP A 561 -11.42 9.24 11.51
N LEU A 562 -12.15 8.51 12.35
CA LEU A 562 -12.79 9.01 13.58
C LEU A 562 -12.15 8.30 14.76
N LEU A 563 -11.54 9.04 15.68
CA LEU A 563 -10.94 8.50 16.91
C LEU A 563 -11.62 9.07 18.16
N LEU A 564 -11.74 8.23 19.17
CA LEU A 564 -12.18 8.59 20.51
C LEU A 564 -11.12 8.13 21.50
N THR A 565 -10.56 9.04 22.29
CA THR A 565 -9.62 8.69 23.37
C THR A 565 -10.29 8.85 24.72
N PHE A 566 -10.16 7.85 25.55
CA PHE A 566 -10.48 7.92 26.95
C PHE A 566 -9.20 7.75 27.75
N GLY A 567 -9.00 8.63 28.74
CA GLY A 567 -7.77 8.62 29.53
C GLY A 567 -7.98 8.96 30.99
N TRP A 568 -7.06 8.47 31.80
CA TRP A 568 -6.99 8.69 33.25
C TRP A 568 -5.57 9.09 33.63
N ARG A 569 -5.48 10.07 34.54
CA ARG A 569 -4.25 10.55 35.15
C ARG A 569 -4.22 10.11 36.62
N PHE A 570 -3.04 9.79 37.11
CA PHE A 570 -2.85 9.35 38.49
C PHE A 570 -1.48 9.71 39.03
#